data_9259b9ec52d82a718517ee2b52697673
#
_entry.id   9259b9ec52d82a718517ee2b52697673
#
_cell.length_a   1.000
_cell.length_b   1.000
_cell.length_c   1.000
_cell.angle_alpha   90.00
_cell.angle_beta   90.00
_cell.angle_gamma   90.00
#
_symmetry.space_group_name_H-M   'P 1'
#
loop_
_entity.id
_entity.type
_entity.pdbx_description
1 polymer ?
#
loop_
_entity_poly.entity_id
_entity_poly.type
_entity_poly.pdbx_seq_one_letter_code
_entity_poly.pdbx_strand_id
1 'polypeptide(L)'
;VLSDISGATLDFTPTKLSISIIGVYETSLNSAANASTAVTAIDGAIDWVNLEIANQGAFSRALNIQNDFVTTLSDTLTTGIGNLVDADLAQESAKLQALQIRQQLGVQALSIANSSPQSILGLFG
;
A
#
# COMPACT_ATOMS: atom_id res chain seq x y z
N VAL A 1 -7.46 -3.91 -11.76
CA VAL A 1 -6.68 -3.50 -10.59
C VAL A 1 -7.58 -2.70 -9.67
N LEU A 2 -7.52 -2.91 -8.35
CA LEU A 2 -8.26 -2.10 -7.38
C LEU A 2 -7.73 -0.66 -7.42
N SER A 3 -8.63 0.32 -7.49
CA SER A 3 -8.28 1.75 -7.55
C SER A 3 -8.40 2.45 -6.20
N ASP A 4 -9.16 1.89 -5.25
CA ASP A 4 -9.34 2.44 -3.92
C ASP A 4 -9.73 1.36 -2.89
N ILE A 5 -9.85 1.77 -1.61
CA ILE A 5 -10.25 0.90 -0.50
C ILE A 5 -11.74 0.56 -0.50
N SER A 6 -12.56 1.19 -1.33
CA SER A 6 -14.00 0.92 -1.47
C SER A 6 -14.28 -0.23 -2.44
N GLY A 7 -13.26 -0.74 -3.12
CA GLY A 7 -13.36 -1.83 -4.07
C GLY A 7 -13.58 -1.38 -5.51
N ALA A 8 -13.45 -0.09 -5.81
CA ALA A 8 -13.47 0.38 -7.18
C ALA A 8 -12.29 -0.22 -7.96
N THR A 9 -12.54 -0.57 -9.23
CA THR A 9 -11.54 -1.19 -10.10
C THR A 9 -11.12 -0.27 -11.23
N LEU A 10 -9.84 -0.30 -11.55
CA LEU A 10 -9.30 0.27 -12.77
C LEU A 10 -9.30 -0.82 -13.82
N ASP A 11 -10.24 -0.76 -14.76
CA ASP A 11 -10.39 -1.77 -15.80
C ASP A 11 -9.81 -1.24 -17.12
N PHE A 12 -9.03 -2.08 -17.77
CA PHE A 12 -8.52 -1.84 -19.11
C PHE A 12 -9.13 -2.87 -20.04
N THR A 13 -9.86 -2.40 -21.04
CA THR A 13 -10.38 -3.25 -22.11
C THR A 13 -9.43 -3.16 -23.31
N PRO A 14 -8.62 -4.20 -23.57
CA PRO A 14 -7.71 -4.17 -24.71
C PRO A 14 -8.51 -4.15 -26.01
N THR A 15 -8.21 -3.16 -26.83
CA THR A 15 -8.82 -3.06 -28.17
C THR A 15 -8.02 -3.89 -29.16
N LYS A 16 -8.69 -4.74 -29.91
CA LYS A 16 -8.05 -5.55 -30.95
C LYS A 16 -7.71 -4.66 -32.13
N LEU A 17 -6.43 -4.54 -32.45
CA LEU A 17 -5.98 -3.89 -33.67
C LEU A 17 -6.01 -4.90 -34.83
N SER A 18 -7.00 -4.76 -35.72
CA SER A 18 -7.10 -5.58 -36.92
C SER A 18 -7.44 -4.70 -38.12
N ILE A 19 -7.03 -5.15 -39.31
CA ILE A 19 -7.29 -4.45 -40.58
C ILE A 19 -8.81 -4.14 -40.76
N SER A 20 -9.65 -5.06 -40.29
CA SER A 20 -11.10 -4.91 -40.37
C SER A 20 -11.63 -3.82 -39.42
N ILE A 21 -11.06 -3.70 -38.22
CA ILE A 21 -11.50 -2.72 -37.22
C ILE A 21 -11.07 -1.30 -37.58
N ILE A 22 -9.86 -1.17 -38.15
CA ILE A 22 -9.36 0.13 -38.61
C ILE A 22 -9.94 0.58 -39.96
N GLY A 23 -10.82 -0.25 -40.58
CA GLY A 23 -11.61 0.14 -41.74
C GLY A 23 -10.88 0.16 -43.08
N VAL A 24 -9.67 -0.41 -43.18
CA VAL A 24 -8.88 -0.41 -44.42
C VAL A 24 -8.96 -1.74 -45.18
N TYR A 25 -9.79 -2.68 -44.73
CA TYR A 25 -9.88 -4.02 -45.28
C TYR A 25 -10.38 -4.08 -46.75
N GLU A 26 -11.33 -3.22 -47.14
CA GLU A 26 -11.99 -3.22 -48.43
C GLU A 26 -11.55 -2.08 -49.33
N THR A 27 -10.40 -1.45 -49.10
CA THR A 27 -9.91 -0.38 -49.94
C THR A 27 -9.34 -0.90 -51.25
N SER A 28 -9.79 -0.40 -52.38
CA SER A 28 -9.26 -0.72 -53.69
C SER A 28 -8.71 0.53 -54.40
N LEU A 29 -7.72 0.37 -55.24
CA LEU A 29 -7.01 1.48 -55.91
C LEU A 29 -7.23 1.48 -57.42
N ASN A 30 -8.29 0.83 -57.89
CA ASN A 30 -8.58 0.66 -59.32
C ASN A 30 -9.19 1.85 -60.03
N SER A 31 -9.48 2.93 -59.32
CA SER A 31 -9.94 4.20 -59.86
C SER A 31 -9.52 5.40 -58.97
N ALA A 32 -9.50 6.60 -59.51
CA ALA A 32 -9.17 7.82 -58.76
C ALA A 32 -10.15 8.06 -57.60
N ALA A 33 -11.42 7.71 -57.76
CA ALA A 33 -12.41 7.80 -56.67
C ALA A 33 -12.11 6.81 -55.55
N ASN A 34 -11.75 5.55 -55.90
CA ASN A 34 -11.40 4.53 -54.89
C ASN A 34 -10.08 4.85 -54.20
N ALA A 35 -9.13 5.45 -54.91
CA ALA A 35 -7.89 5.92 -54.30
C ALA A 35 -8.16 7.05 -53.26
N SER A 36 -9.04 7.98 -53.55
CA SER A 36 -9.46 9.03 -52.61
C SER A 36 -10.15 8.45 -51.36
N THR A 37 -11.03 7.47 -51.56
CA THR A 37 -11.68 6.75 -50.48
C THR A 37 -10.68 6.00 -49.60
N ALA A 38 -9.68 5.37 -50.22
CA ALA A 38 -8.60 4.65 -49.48
C ALA A 38 -7.77 5.62 -48.63
N VAL A 39 -7.45 6.82 -49.13
CA VAL A 39 -6.72 7.82 -48.36
C VAL A 39 -7.56 8.24 -47.14
N THR A 40 -8.85 8.53 -47.32
CA THR A 40 -9.73 8.89 -46.18
C THR A 40 -9.84 7.77 -45.16
N ALA A 41 -9.89 6.50 -45.60
CA ALA A 41 -9.92 5.37 -44.68
C ALA A 41 -8.60 5.20 -43.88
N ILE A 42 -7.46 5.45 -44.55
CA ILE A 42 -6.15 5.43 -43.90
C ILE A 42 -6.01 6.56 -42.88
N ASP A 43 -6.43 7.79 -43.24
CA ASP A 43 -6.41 8.92 -42.30
C ASP A 43 -7.28 8.62 -41.08
N GLY A 44 -8.50 8.11 -41.27
CA GLY A 44 -9.35 7.66 -40.17
C GLY A 44 -8.74 6.55 -39.31
N ALA A 45 -8.02 5.62 -39.94
CA ALA A 45 -7.30 4.58 -39.22
C ALA A 45 -6.15 5.13 -38.36
N ILE A 46 -5.43 6.11 -38.88
CA ILE A 46 -4.35 6.80 -38.13
C ILE A 46 -4.92 7.53 -36.93
N ASP A 47 -6.01 8.28 -37.11
CA ASP A 47 -6.68 9.00 -36.03
C ASP A 47 -7.17 8.05 -34.93
N TRP A 48 -7.75 6.93 -35.35
CA TRP A 48 -8.21 5.90 -34.41
C TRP A 48 -7.05 5.28 -33.63
N VAL A 49 -5.94 4.95 -34.29
CA VAL A 49 -4.73 4.42 -33.63
C VAL A 49 -4.14 5.43 -32.64
N ASN A 50 -4.08 6.70 -33.03
CA ASN A 50 -3.61 7.77 -32.17
C ASN A 50 -4.48 7.92 -30.89
N LEU A 51 -5.80 7.83 -31.05
CA LEU A 51 -6.74 7.85 -29.92
C LEU A 51 -6.49 6.65 -28.97
N GLU A 52 -6.29 5.47 -29.54
CA GLU A 52 -6.04 4.27 -28.74
C GLU A 52 -4.70 4.34 -27.99
N ILE A 53 -3.66 4.86 -28.62
CA ILE A 53 -2.37 5.11 -27.97
C ILE A 53 -2.53 6.12 -26.83
N ALA A 54 -3.33 7.17 -27.03
CA ALA A 54 -3.62 8.16 -26.00
C ALA A 54 -4.35 7.54 -24.79
N ASN A 55 -5.35 6.68 -25.05
CA ASN A 55 -6.08 5.94 -24.02
C ASN A 55 -5.17 5.00 -23.23
N GLN A 56 -4.29 4.24 -23.91
CA GLN A 56 -3.31 3.37 -23.27
C GLN A 56 -2.31 4.18 -22.42
N GLY A 57 -1.87 5.33 -22.92
CA GLY A 57 -0.99 6.24 -22.19
C GLY A 57 -1.65 6.82 -20.94
N ALA A 58 -2.94 7.15 -21.02
CA ALA A 58 -3.71 7.61 -19.86
C ALA A 58 -3.87 6.50 -18.81
N PHE A 59 -4.18 5.27 -19.25
CA PHE A 59 -4.28 4.12 -18.38
C PHE A 59 -2.95 3.77 -17.71
N SER A 60 -1.85 3.81 -18.45
CA SER A 60 -0.51 3.59 -17.90
C SER A 60 -0.16 4.61 -16.81
N ARG A 61 -0.51 5.88 -17.02
CA ARG A 61 -0.34 6.91 -15.97
C ARG A 61 -1.18 6.63 -14.73
N ALA A 62 -2.44 6.23 -14.92
CA ALA A 62 -3.31 5.88 -13.81
C ALA A 62 -2.76 4.70 -13.00
N LEU A 63 -2.20 3.69 -13.66
CA LEU A 63 -1.53 2.56 -12.99
C LEU A 63 -0.29 3.00 -12.21
N ASN A 64 0.53 3.90 -12.76
CA ASN A 64 1.72 4.40 -12.05
C ASN A 64 1.31 5.17 -10.79
N ILE A 65 0.33 6.07 -10.89
CA ILE A 65 -0.20 6.80 -9.74
C ILE A 65 -0.74 5.84 -8.67
N GLN A 66 -1.47 4.81 -9.11
CA GLN A 66 -1.99 3.79 -8.20
C GLN A 66 -0.87 3.00 -7.50
N ASN A 67 0.18 2.65 -8.22
CA ASN A 67 1.34 1.96 -7.66
C ASN A 67 2.07 2.82 -6.61
N ASP A 68 2.28 4.10 -6.91
CA ASP A 68 2.88 5.06 -5.99
C ASP A 68 2.02 5.24 -4.73
N PHE A 69 0.69 5.32 -4.90
CA PHE A 69 -0.25 5.39 -3.79
C PHE A 69 -0.17 4.14 -2.88
N VAL A 70 -0.21 2.94 -3.46
CA VAL A 70 -0.12 1.68 -2.71
C VAL A 70 1.21 1.56 -1.97
N THR A 71 2.31 1.97 -2.60
CA THR A 71 3.64 1.98 -1.98
C THR A 71 3.66 2.94 -0.78
N THR A 72 3.21 4.17 -0.95
CA THR A 72 3.13 5.16 0.13
C THR A 72 2.22 4.70 1.27
N LEU A 73 1.09 4.07 0.95
CA LEU A 73 0.18 3.52 1.94
C LEU A 73 0.84 2.39 2.75
N SER A 74 1.55 1.49 2.06
CA SER A 74 2.30 0.39 2.70
C SER A 74 3.37 0.91 3.66
N ASP A 75 4.14 1.90 3.24
CA ASP A 75 5.19 2.52 4.06
C ASP A 75 4.60 3.23 5.28
N THR A 76 3.48 3.93 5.09
CA THR A 76 2.76 4.61 6.18
C THR A 76 2.21 3.59 7.19
N LEU A 77 1.63 2.50 6.72
CA LEU A 77 1.12 1.43 7.59
C LEU A 77 2.27 0.74 8.35
N THR A 78 3.38 0.46 7.67
CA THR A 78 4.56 -0.15 8.30
C THR A 78 5.12 0.76 9.40
N THR A 79 5.24 2.06 9.13
CA THR A 79 5.68 3.06 10.11
C THR A 79 4.70 3.16 11.27
N GLY A 80 3.39 3.19 10.99
CA GLY A 80 2.34 3.25 12.00
C GLY A 80 2.35 2.03 12.92
N ILE A 81 2.49 0.83 12.37
CA ILE A 81 2.61 -0.42 13.13
C ILE A 81 3.90 -0.41 13.96
N GLY A 82 5.03 0.02 13.39
CA GLY A 82 6.29 0.14 14.11
C GLY A 82 6.17 1.04 15.33
N ASN A 83 5.61 2.24 15.16
CA ASN A 83 5.40 3.18 16.26
C ASN A 83 4.48 2.62 17.35
N LEU A 84 3.44 1.88 16.98
CA LEU A 84 2.52 1.25 17.94
C LEU A 84 3.21 0.14 18.73
N VAL A 85 3.97 -0.71 18.06
CA VAL A 85 4.74 -1.80 18.70
C VAL A 85 5.82 -1.23 19.62
N ASP A 86 6.55 -0.22 19.19
CA ASP A 86 7.59 0.42 20.02
C ASP A 86 7.00 1.10 21.26
N ALA A 87 5.83 1.74 21.13
CA ALA A 87 5.13 2.31 22.27
C ALA A 87 4.68 1.25 23.28
N ASP A 88 4.19 0.11 22.82
CA ASP A 88 3.77 -1.01 23.68
C ASP A 88 4.97 -1.66 24.38
N LEU A 89 6.08 -1.86 23.67
CA LEU A 89 7.34 -2.36 24.25
C LEU A 89 7.89 -1.40 25.32
N ALA A 90 7.85 -0.11 25.11
CA ALA A 90 8.27 0.88 26.11
C ALA A 90 7.41 0.83 27.38
N GLN A 91 6.09 0.71 27.21
CA GLN A 91 5.15 0.57 28.33
C GLN A 91 5.40 -0.72 29.10
N GLU A 92 5.61 -1.85 28.41
CA GLU A 92 5.85 -3.13 29.05
C GLU A 92 7.21 -3.16 29.78
N SER A 93 8.24 -2.55 29.20
CA SER A 93 9.54 -2.37 29.85
C SER A 93 9.43 -1.56 31.15
N ALA A 94 8.64 -0.48 31.15
CA ALA A 94 8.40 0.31 32.35
C ALA A 94 7.65 -0.49 33.44
N LYS A 95 6.66 -1.32 33.05
CA LYS A 95 5.97 -2.23 33.96
C LYS A 95 6.91 -3.27 34.57
N LEU A 96 7.78 -3.87 33.76
CA LEU A 96 8.76 -4.85 34.22
C LEU A 96 9.74 -4.23 35.23
N GLN A 97 10.24 -3.03 34.95
CA GLN A 97 11.08 -2.30 35.91
C GLN A 97 10.34 -1.99 37.23
N ALA A 98 9.10 -1.54 37.16
CA ALA A 98 8.29 -1.28 38.32
C ALA A 98 8.05 -2.55 39.16
N LEU A 99 7.81 -3.70 38.52
CA LEU A 99 7.67 -4.99 39.19
C LEU A 99 8.96 -5.44 39.85
N GLN A 100 10.11 -5.28 39.20
CA GLN A 100 11.42 -5.60 39.78
C GLN A 100 11.71 -4.74 41.05
N ILE A 101 11.42 -3.44 40.97
CA ILE A 101 11.57 -2.55 42.14
C ILE A 101 10.63 -2.97 43.27
N ARG A 102 9.37 -3.30 42.98
CA ARG A 102 8.41 -3.79 43.98
C ARG A 102 8.87 -5.09 44.62
N GLN A 103 9.45 -6.01 43.86
CA GLN A 103 9.99 -7.24 44.34
C GLN A 103 11.17 -6.99 45.32
N GLN A 104 12.11 -6.10 44.93
CA GLN A 104 13.24 -5.72 45.78
C GLN A 104 12.80 -5.09 47.08
N LEU A 105 11.84 -4.13 47.00
CA LEU A 105 11.26 -3.51 48.16
C LEU A 105 10.51 -4.48 49.08
N GLY A 106 9.81 -5.47 48.49
CA GLY A 106 9.14 -6.55 49.21
C GLY A 106 10.12 -7.42 49.99
N VAL A 107 11.22 -7.85 49.34
CA VAL A 107 12.28 -8.62 50.02
C VAL A 107 12.91 -7.80 51.15
N GLN A 108 13.17 -6.52 50.92
CA GLN A 108 13.75 -5.65 51.95
C GLN A 108 12.80 -5.39 53.10
N ALA A 109 11.51 -5.20 52.85
CA ALA A 109 10.49 -5.05 53.88
C ALA A 109 10.34 -6.34 54.73
N LEU A 110 10.38 -7.53 54.06
CA LEU A 110 10.38 -8.81 54.77
C LEU A 110 11.64 -9.01 55.63
N SER A 111 12.79 -8.60 55.15
CA SER A 111 14.04 -8.63 55.90
C SER A 111 13.97 -7.76 57.17
N ILE A 112 13.44 -6.53 57.05
CA ILE A 112 13.24 -5.64 58.17
C ILE A 112 12.20 -6.20 59.15
N ALA A 113 11.08 -6.70 58.65
CA ALA A 113 10.04 -7.31 59.46
C ALA A 113 10.55 -8.53 60.26
N ASN A 114 11.44 -9.32 59.67
CA ASN A 114 12.03 -10.54 60.26
C ASN A 114 13.15 -10.19 61.29
N SER A 115 13.83 -9.04 61.12
CA SER A 115 14.85 -8.58 62.09
C SER A 115 14.28 -7.89 63.30
N SER A 116 13.07 -7.33 63.22
CA SER A 116 12.39 -6.61 64.33
C SER A 116 12.16 -7.51 65.56
N PRO A 117 11.66 -8.75 65.47
CA PRO A 117 11.52 -9.65 66.64
C PRO A 117 12.84 -10.02 67.30
N GLN A 118 13.93 -10.15 66.51
CA GLN A 118 15.26 -10.46 67.03
C GLN A 118 15.82 -9.33 67.91
N SER A 119 15.56 -8.11 67.54
CA SER A 119 15.96 -6.91 68.34
C SER A 119 15.22 -6.87 69.67
N ILE A 120 13.95 -7.28 69.71
CA ILE A 120 13.13 -7.34 70.91
C ILE A 120 13.62 -8.47 71.84
N LEU A 121 13.92 -9.65 71.31
CA LEU A 121 14.49 -10.77 72.04
C LEU A 121 15.83 -10.43 72.68
N GLY A 122 16.68 -9.64 72.02
CA GLY A 122 17.95 -9.18 72.53
C GLY A 122 17.84 -8.14 73.68
N LEU A 123 16.64 -7.55 73.89
CA LEU A 123 16.38 -6.62 75.00
C LEU A 123 15.86 -7.36 76.31
N PHE A 124 15.33 -8.56 76.14
CA PHE A 124 14.75 -9.36 77.25
C PHE A 124 15.61 -10.62 77.60
N GLY A 125 16.68 -10.84 76.94
CA GLY A 125 17.70 -11.85 77.25
C GLY A 125 18.97 -11.19 77.68
#